data_296d4c4f1ea8f4f76f79bf0028c17dd3
#
_entry.id   296d4c4f1ea8f4f76f79bf0028c17dd3
#
_cell.length_a   1.000
_cell.length_b   1.000
_cell.length_c   1.000
_cell.angle_alpha   90.00
_cell.angle_beta   90.00
_cell.angle_gamma   90.00
#
_symmetry.space_group_name_H-M   'P 1'
#
loop_
_entity.id
_entity.type
_entity.pdbx_description
1 polymer ?
#
loop_
_entity_poly.entity_id
_entity_poly.type
_entity_poly.pdbx_seq_one_letter_code
_entity_poly.pdbx_strand_id
1 'polypeptide(L)'
;MKLNIPLLSQIMVFVSSEIFGIILISAMLLYLLLKKKSQGLGIVLALALMALVSADAISTRALKPFFGRTRPCYQIDRNRVFVPSCGSEFGFPSNHAANAMAVATVTGLSIPSIAPVGIAFASLIGISRVFVGVHYPFDVMAGLLLGLIVGAGFHLVFLVYRHRIVRSATKL
;
A
#
# COMPACT_ATOMS: atom_id res chain seq x y z
N MET A 1 23.44 -1.94 -18.37
CA MET A 1 24.45 -1.90 -17.30
C MET A 1 23.82 -2.52 -16.06
N LYS A 2 24.15 -3.78 -15.69
CA LYS A 2 23.74 -4.36 -14.40
C LYS A 2 24.46 -3.55 -13.33
N LEU A 3 23.75 -2.74 -12.58
CA LEU A 3 24.22 -2.29 -11.28
C LEU A 3 24.30 -3.55 -10.40
N ASN A 4 25.44 -4.20 -10.44
CA ASN A 4 25.72 -5.39 -9.65
C ASN A 4 26.04 -4.92 -8.23
N ILE A 5 25.01 -4.45 -7.51
CA ILE A 5 25.11 -4.16 -6.09
C ILE A 5 24.33 -5.29 -5.39
N PRO A 6 25.01 -6.40 -5.03
CA PRO A 6 24.31 -7.61 -4.54
C PRO A 6 23.44 -7.32 -3.34
N LEU A 7 23.91 -6.49 -2.41
CA LEU A 7 23.18 -6.12 -1.19
C LEU A 7 21.91 -5.30 -1.50
N LEU A 8 22.01 -4.29 -2.37
CA LEU A 8 20.86 -3.47 -2.74
C LEU A 8 19.77 -4.31 -3.43
N SER A 9 20.17 -5.22 -4.32
CA SER A 9 19.23 -6.13 -4.99
C SER A 9 18.47 -7.00 -3.98
N GLN A 10 19.17 -7.57 -3.00
CA GLN A 10 18.55 -8.39 -1.95
C GLN A 10 17.56 -7.57 -1.10
N ILE A 11 17.94 -6.36 -0.70
CA ILE A 11 17.07 -5.45 0.05
C ILE A 11 15.81 -5.12 -0.78
N MET A 12 15.96 -4.77 -2.04
CA MET A 12 14.82 -4.40 -2.89
C MET A 12 13.90 -5.59 -3.18
N VAL A 13 14.44 -6.80 -3.34
CA VAL A 13 13.64 -8.03 -3.45
C VAL A 13 12.87 -8.29 -2.16
N PHE A 14 13.49 -8.13 -1.00
CA PHE A 14 12.82 -8.29 0.29
C PHE A 14 11.71 -7.27 0.48
N VAL A 15 11.98 -5.97 0.25
CA VAL A 15 10.98 -4.88 0.33
C VAL A 15 9.81 -5.12 -0.64
N SER A 16 10.10 -5.71 -1.80
CA SER A 16 9.11 -6.06 -2.83
C SER A 16 8.25 -7.27 -2.47
N SER A 17 8.59 -8.02 -1.42
CA SER A 17 7.92 -9.27 -1.04
C SER A 17 6.65 -9.03 -0.21
N GLU A 18 5.71 -9.98 -0.28
CA GLU A 18 4.51 -9.99 0.57
C GLU A 18 4.87 -10.09 2.06
N ILE A 19 5.96 -10.82 2.37
CA ILE A 19 6.47 -10.99 3.74
C ILE A 19 6.80 -9.65 4.37
N PHE A 20 7.45 -8.74 3.62
CA PHE A 20 7.75 -7.39 4.11
C PHE A 20 6.47 -6.60 4.44
N GLY A 21 5.46 -6.70 3.58
CA GLY A 21 4.14 -6.10 3.82
C GLY A 21 3.47 -6.64 5.09
N ILE A 22 3.51 -7.96 5.30
CA ILE A 22 2.98 -8.62 6.50
C ILE A 22 3.72 -8.15 7.75
N ILE A 23 5.05 -8.08 7.72
CA ILE A 23 5.87 -7.58 8.84
C ILE A 23 5.48 -6.16 9.20
N LEU A 24 5.34 -5.26 8.21
CA LEU A 24 4.96 -3.86 8.45
C LEU A 24 3.56 -3.74 9.08
N ILE A 25 2.59 -4.47 8.54
CA ILE A 25 1.22 -4.48 9.08
C ILE A 25 1.24 -5.02 10.51
N SER A 26 1.95 -6.13 10.77
CA SER A 26 2.05 -6.73 12.10
C SER A 26 2.74 -5.80 13.10
N ALA A 27 3.82 -5.12 12.70
CA ALA A 27 4.51 -4.14 13.53
C ALA A 27 3.62 -2.93 13.85
N MET A 28 2.86 -2.46 12.86
CA MET A 28 1.88 -1.38 13.07
C MET A 28 0.78 -1.82 14.04
N LEU A 29 0.22 -3.02 13.88
CA LEU A 29 -0.78 -3.58 14.79
C LEU A 29 -0.25 -3.67 16.21
N LEU A 30 0.95 -4.22 16.39
CA LEU A 30 1.59 -4.34 17.69
C LEU A 30 1.83 -2.96 18.35
N TYR A 31 2.38 -2.00 17.59
CA TYR A 31 2.56 -0.63 18.06
C TYR A 31 1.25 -0.03 18.56
N LEU A 32 0.19 -0.22 17.82
CA LEU A 32 -1.12 0.32 18.14
C LEU A 32 -1.76 -0.39 19.34
N LEU A 33 -1.58 -1.71 19.48
CA LEU A 33 -2.02 -2.47 20.66
C LEU A 33 -1.29 -2.06 21.93
N LEU A 34 0.01 -1.75 21.86
CA LEU A 34 0.80 -1.27 22.98
C LEU A 34 0.40 0.15 23.42
N LYS A 35 -0.11 0.95 22.54
CA LYS A 35 -0.60 2.33 22.81
C LYS A 35 -1.99 2.39 23.43
N LYS A 36 -2.38 1.47 24.26
CA LYS A 36 -3.65 1.17 24.99
C LYS A 36 -4.69 2.30 25.21
N LYS A 37 -4.49 3.55 24.79
CA LYS A 37 -5.30 4.73 25.18
C LYS A 37 -6.18 5.34 24.07
N SER A 38 -6.28 4.76 22.89
CA SER A 38 -7.06 5.39 21.81
C SER A 38 -8.39 4.67 21.57
N GLN A 39 -9.47 5.20 22.12
CA GLN A 39 -10.82 4.90 21.64
C GLN A 39 -10.86 5.21 20.14
N GLY A 40 -11.23 4.22 19.33
CA GLY A 40 -11.28 4.38 17.85
C GLY A 40 -10.13 3.74 17.09
N LEU A 41 -9.06 3.30 17.77
CA LEU A 41 -7.93 2.65 17.09
C LEU A 41 -8.33 1.38 16.34
N GLY A 42 -9.17 0.53 16.94
CA GLY A 42 -9.71 -0.66 16.27
C GLY A 42 -10.46 -0.33 15.00
N ILE A 43 -11.17 0.81 14.98
CA ILE A 43 -11.90 1.28 13.80
C ILE A 43 -10.93 1.75 12.72
N VAL A 44 -9.89 2.51 13.08
CA VAL A 44 -8.85 2.93 12.12
C VAL A 44 -8.20 1.72 11.46
N LEU A 45 -7.90 0.67 12.24
CA LEU A 45 -7.34 -0.58 11.72
C LEU A 45 -8.29 -1.33 10.79
N ALA A 46 -9.55 -1.45 11.18
CA ALA A 46 -10.58 -2.07 10.35
C ALA A 46 -10.73 -1.31 9.02
N LEU A 47 -10.80 0.02 9.07
CA LEU A 47 -10.90 0.85 7.88
C LEU A 47 -9.63 0.80 7.01
N ALA A 48 -8.45 0.72 7.61
CA ALA A 48 -7.20 0.54 6.87
C ALA A 48 -7.16 -0.82 6.14
N LEU A 49 -7.61 -1.89 6.79
CA LEU A 49 -7.74 -3.21 6.16
C LEU A 49 -8.78 -3.19 5.02
N MET A 50 -9.93 -2.57 5.24
CA MET A 50 -10.95 -2.42 4.21
C MET A 50 -10.46 -1.59 3.02
N ALA A 51 -9.70 -0.53 3.28
CA ALA A 51 -9.08 0.29 2.24
C ALA A 51 -8.07 -0.51 1.41
N LEU A 52 -7.23 -1.33 2.06
CA LEU A 52 -6.29 -2.24 1.40
C LEU A 52 -7.03 -3.20 0.48
N VAL A 53 -8.03 -3.93 1.00
CA VAL A 53 -8.80 -4.92 0.23
C VAL A 53 -9.53 -4.25 -0.93
N SER A 54 -10.07 -3.05 -0.72
CA SER A 54 -10.78 -2.29 -1.76
C SER A 54 -9.82 -1.81 -2.85
N ALA A 55 -8.65 -1.28 -2.49
CA ALA A 55 -7.64 -0.84 -3.45
C ALA A 55 -7.14 -2.01 -4.30
N ASP A 56 -6.89 -3.17 -3.67
CA ASP A 56 -6.50 -4.40 -4.37
C ASP A 56 -7.58 -4.87 -5.34
N ALA A 57 -8.83 -4.93 -4.88
CA ALA A 57 -9.96 -5.38 -5.70
C ALA A 57 -10.21 -4.44 -6.89
N ILE A 58 -10.21 -3.13 -6.70
CA ILE A 58 -10.36 -2.14 -7.76
C ILE A 58 -9.23 -2.29 -8.78
N SER A 59 -7.99 -2.35 -8.30
CA SER A 59 -6.83 -2.55 -9.18
C SER A 59 -6.94 -3.84 -9.99
N THR A 60 -7.19 -4.98 -9.31
CA THR A 60 -7.10 -6.30 -9.92
C THR A 60 -8.29 -6.62 -10.82
N ARG A 61 -9.51 -6.27 -10.38
CA ARG A 61 -10.74 -6.69 -11.06
C ARG A 61 -11.26 -5.68 -12.08
N ALA A 62 -10.93 -4.40 -11.91
CA ALA A 62 -11.40 -3.34 -12.80
C ALA A 62 -10.29 -2.75 -13.65
N LEU A 63 -9.24 -2.18 -13.02
CA LEU A 63 -8.26 -1.38 -13.75
C LEU A 63 -7.29 -2.23 -14.57
N LYS A 64 -6.79 -3.36 -14.04
CA LYS A 64 -5.88 -4.23 -14.80
C LYS A 64 -6.51 -4.80 -16.07
N PRO A 65 -7.72 -5.36 -16.05
CA PRO A 65 -8.37 -5.82 -17.28
C PRO A 65 -8.69 -4.66 -18.24
N PHE A 66 -9.08 -3.49 -17.71
CA PHE A 66 -9.42 -2.33 -18.53
C PHE A 66 -8.23 -1.78 -19.33
N PHE A 67 -7.06 -1.64 -18.67
CA PHE A 67 -5.87 -1.10 -19.33
C PHE A 67 -5.05 -2.14 -20.09
N GLY A 68 -5.11 -3.41 -19.72
CA GLY A 68 -4.43 -4.52 -20.39
C GLY A 68 -2.92 -4.35 -20.56
N ARG A 69 -2.27 -3.51 -19.71
CA ARG A 69 -0.85 -3.17 -19.87
C ARG A 69 0.04 -4.29 -19.35
N THR A 70 0.79 -4.92 -20.25
CA THR A 70 1.76 -5.98 -19.92
C THR A 70 2.91 -5.45 -19.06
N ARG A 71 3.34 -6.26 -18.07
CA ARG A 71 4.47 -5.91 -17.18
C ARG A 71 5.80 -5.90 -17.91
N PRO A 72 6.80 -5.08 -17.45
CA PRO A 72 8.14 -5.04 -18.04
C PRO A 72 8.79 -6.42 -18.11
N CYS A 73 8.66 -7.24 -17.07
CA CYS A 73 9.31 -8.55 -16.96
C CYS A 73 8.88 -9.58 -18.02
N TYR A 74 7.80 -9.34 -18.76
CA TYR A 74 7.40 -10.14 -19.94
C TYR A 74 7.97 -9.60 -21.25
N GLN A 75 8.53 -8.38 -21.24
CA GLN A 75 9.01 -7.67 -22.44
C GLN A 75 10.52 -7.47 -22.45
N ILE A 76 11.18 -7.57 -21.29
CA ILE A 76 12.63 -7.39 -21.16
C ILE A 76 13.35 -8.71 -20.94
N ASP A 77 14.66 -8.72 -21.15
CA ASP A 77 15.51 -9.86 -20.86
C ASP A 77 15.34 -10.30 -19.39
N ARG A 78 15.08 -11.59 -19.18
CA ARG A 78 14.91 -12.23 -17.88
C ARG A 78 16.09 -11.95 -16.92
N ASN A 79 17.28 -11.77 -17.44
CA ASN A 79 18.48 -11.41 -16.66
C ASN A 79 18.39 -10.03 -15.97
N ARG A 80 17.39 -9.21 -16.33
CA ARG A 80 17.13 -7.90 -15.73
C ARG A 80 16.01 -7.92 -14.71
N VAL A 81 15.41 -9.09 -14.45
CA VAL A 81 14.33 -9.30 -13.49
C VAL A 81 14.91 -9.98 -12.26
N PHE A 82 14.72 -9.36 -11.10
CA PHE A 82 15.33 -9.83 -9.83
C PHE A 82 14.41 -10.74 -9.01
N VAL A 83 13.20 -11.02 -9.47
CA VAL A 83 12.23 -11.90 -8.78
C VAL A 83 12.00 -13.19 -9.55
N PRO A 84 11.66 -14.31 -8.85
CA PRO A 84 11.41 -15.61 -9.49
C PRO A 84 10.21 -15.61 -10.42
N SER A 85 9.16 -14.84 -10.08
CA SER A 85 7.91 -14.76 -10.83
C SER A 85 7.48 -13.32 -11.03
N CYS A 86 6.93 -13.04 -12.22
CA CYS A 86 6.33 -11.75 -12.56
C CYS A 86 4.90 -11.59 -12.03
N GLY A 87 4.27 -12.66 -11.56
CA GLY A 87 2.86 -12.66 -11.19
C GLY A 87 1.93 -12.62 -12.41
N SER A 88 0.77 -11.95 -12.31
CA SER A 88 -0.17 -11.80 -13.43
C SER A 88 0.42 -10.98 -14.57
N GLU A 89 -0.05 -11.20 -15.79
CA GLU A 89 0.43 -10.52 -17.00
C GLU A 89 0.28 -9.01 -16.93
N PHE A 90 -0.88 -8.51 -16.45
CA PHE A 90 -1.16 -7.07 -16.43
C PHE A 90 -0.56 -6.39 -15.20
N GLY A 91 0.10 -5.25 -15.46
CA GLY A 91 0.88 -4.49 -14.48
C GLY A 91 0.25 -3.20 -13.98
N PHE A 92 -0.65 -2.58 -14.73
CA PHE A 92 -1.19 -1.26 -14.40
C PHE A 92 -2.57 -1.34 -13.74
N PRO A 93 -2.75 -0.66 -12.58
CA PRO A 93 -1.73 -0.05 -11.71
C PRO A 93 -1.02 -1.09 -10.81
N SER A 94 -0.01 -0.66 -10.05
CA SER A 94 0.71 -1.50 -9.10
C SER A 94 -0.11 -1.74 -7.82
N ASN A 95 -0.51 -2.99 -7.56
CA ASN A 95 -1.24 -3.35 -6.34
C ASN A 95 -0.45 -3.09 -5.07
N HIS A 96 0.85 -3.44 -5.03
CA HIS A 96 1.69 -3.22 -3.85
C HIS A 96 1.75 -1.74 -3.47
N ALA A 97 1.91 -0.86 -4.47
CA ALA A 97 1.90 0.58 -4.24
C ALA A 97 0.51 1.08 -3.78
N ALA A 98 -0.57 0.58 -4.40
CA ALA A 98 -1.94 0.96 -4.05
C ALA A 98 -2.30 0.52 -2.63
N ASN A 99 -2.03 -0.72 -2.28
CA ASN A 99 -2.34 -1.29 -0.98
C ASN A 99 -1.55 -0.58 0.14
N ALA A 100 -0.24 -0.38 -0.05
CA ALA A 100 0.60 0.32 0.92
C ALA A 100 0.15 1.77 1.13
N MET A 101 -0.17 2.50 0.06
CA MET A 101 -0.62 3.89 0.16
C MET A 101 -2.03 3.98 0.75
N ALA A 102 -2.94 3.06 0.48
CA ALA A 102 -4.28 3.04 1.07
C ALA A 102 -4.20 2.93 2.60
N VAL A 103 -3.38 2.00 3.11
CA VAL A 103 -3.12 1.85 4.55
C VAL A 103 -2.45 3.10 5.12
N ALA A 104 -1.40 3.60 4.47
CA ALA A 104 -0.67 4.80 4.91
C ALA A 104 -1.59 6.03 4.98
N THR A 105 -2.52 6.17 4.04
CA THR A 105 -3.46 7.30 4.00
C THR A 105 -4.48 7.23 5.14
N VAL A 106 -5.16 6.09 5.34
CA VAL A 106 -6.11 5.94 6.45
C VAL A 106 -5.44 6.18 7.79
N THR A 107 -4.30 5.52 8.02
CA THR A 107 -3.59 5.62 9.30
C THR A 107 -2.95 6.98 9.51
N GLY A 108 -2.34 7.56 8.49
CA GLY A 108 -1.69 8.87 8.54
C GLY A 108 -2.67 10.03 8.73
N LEU A 109 -3.84 10.01 8.08
CA LEU A 109 -4.88 11.03 8.29
C LEU A 109 -5.53 10.88 9.68
N SER A 110 -5.62 9.65 10.21
CA SER A 110 -6.18 9.39 11.54
C SER A 110 -5.17 9.67 12.66
N ILE A 111 -3.88 9.49 12.40
CA ILE A 111 -2.77 9.67 13.35
C ILE A 111 -1.64 10.42 12.61
N PRO A 112 -1.71 11.77 12.54
CA PRO A 112 -0.80 12.56 11.69
C PRO A 112 0.70 12.35 11.99
N SER A 113 1.07 12.00 13.21
CA SER A 113 2.47 11.76 13.60
C SER A 113 3.13 10.59 12.86
N ILE A 114 2.36 9.62 12.34
CA ILE A 114 2.89 8.48 11.59
C ILE A 114 2.79 8.66 10.06
N ALA A 115 2.13 9.72 9.59
CA ALA A 115 1.92 9.94 8.16
C ALA A 115 3.23 9.96 7.34
N PRO A 116 4.29 10.69 7.76
CA PRO A 116 5.54 10.72 6.99
C PRO A 116 6.17 9.32 6.83
N VAL A 117 6.12 8.53 7.91
CA VAL A 117 6.65 7.16 7.93
C VAL A 117 5.86 6.26 7.00
N GLY A 118 4.52 6.31 7.05
CA GLY A 118 3.64 5.54 6.17
C GLY A 118 3.86 5.87 4.70
N ILE A 119 3.94 7.15 4.34
CA ILE A 119 4.20 7.61 2.97
C ILE A 119 5.58 7.15 2.50
N ALA A 120 6.61 7.26 3.34
CA ALA A 120 7.96 6.81 3.00
C ALA A 120 7.98 5.29 2.70
N PHE A 121 7.33 4.47 3.52
CA PHE A 121 7.23 3.03 3.27
C PHE A 121 6.43 2.69 2.00
N ALA A 122 5.31 3.34 1.76
CA ALA A 122 4.52 3.13 0.54
C ALA A 122 5.33 3.49 -0.71
N SER A 123 6.09 4.59 -0.66
CA SER A 123 6.99 5.01 -1.74
C SER A 123 8.13 4.02 -1.94
N LEU A 124 8.77 3.55 -0.87
CA LEU A 124 9.84 2.56 -0.92
C LEU A 124 9.37 1.24 -1.53
N ILE A 125 8.18 0.75 -1.12
CA ILE A 125 7.53 -0.43 -1.73
C ILE A 125 7.31 -0.17 -3.23
N GLY A 126 6.78 0.99 -3.62
CA GLY A 126 6.58 1.33 -5.03
C GLY A 126 7.90 1.33 -5.82
N ILE A 127 8.94 1.97 -5.32
CA ILE A 127 10.28 2.02 -5.93
C ILE A 127 10.86 0.61 -6.08
N SER A 128 10.70 -0.25 -5.07
CA SER A 128 11.19 -1.63 -5.13
C SER A 128 10.57 -2.41 -6.29
N ARG A 129 9.27 -2.17 -6.61
CA ARG A 129 8.58 -2.84 -7.74
C ARG A 129 9.16 -2.46 -9.10
N VAL A 130 9.61 -1.22 -9.26
CA VAL A 130 10.32 -0.78 -10.46
C VAL A 130 11.71 -1.40 -10.51
N PHE A 131 12.43 -1.35 -9.38
CA PHE A 131 13.79 -1.88 -9.28
C PHE A 131 13.87 -3.37 -9.63
N VAL A 132 12.95 -4.19 -9.12
CA VAL A 132 12.92 -5.63 -9.39
C VAL A 132 12.41 -5.97 -10.80
N GLY A 133 11.98 -5.00 -11.60
CA GLY A 133 11.62 -5.16 -13.00
C GLY A 133 10.19 -5.65 -13.27
N VAL A 134 9.28 -5.55 -12.30
CA VAL A 134 7.89 -6.04 -12.45
C VAL A 134 6.85 -4.96 -12.72
N HIS A 135 7.21 -3.68 -12.54
CA HIS A 135 6.34 -2.54 -12.85
C HIS A 135 7.10 -1.39 -13.50
N TYR A 136 6.44 -0.64 -14.36
CA TYR A 136 6.93 0.65 -14.83
C TYR A 136 6.73 1.72 -13.74
N PRO A 137 7.53 2.82 -13.74
CA PRO A 137 7.33 3.94 -12.81
C PRO A 137 5.89 4.47 -12.80
N PHE A 138 5.26 4.56 -13.97
CA PHE A 138 3.90 5.06 -14.10
C PHE A 138 2.85 4.12 -13.47
N ASP A 139 3.08 2.78 -13.47
CA ASP A 139 2.21 1.82 -12.78
C ASP A 139 2.22 2.07 -11.27
N VAL A 140 3.40 2.42 -10.74
CA VAL A 140 3.60 2.74 -9.32
C VAL A 140 2.91 4.06 -8.95
N MET A 141 3.11 5.11 -9.75
CA MET A 141 2.48 6.41 -9.51
C MET A 141 0.94 6.29 -9.52
N ALA A 142 0.38 5.58 -10.50
CA ALA A 142 -1.05 5.30 -10.56
C ALA A 142 -1.54 4.47 -9.38
N GLY A 143 -0.75 3.49 -8.92
CA GLY A 143 -1.05 2.71 -7.72
C GLY A 143 -1.07 3.58 -6.47
N LEU A 144 -0.05 4.42 -6.25
CA LEU A 144 0.00 5.35 -5.12
C LEU A 144 -1.21 6.30 -5.14
N LEU A 145 -1.58 6.84 -6.30
CA LEU A 145 -2.75 7.70 -6.44
C LEU A 145 -4.07 6.96 -6.12
N LEU A 146 -4.24 5.73 -6.62
CA LEU A 146 -5.38 4.89 -6.30
C LEU A 146 -5.49 4.66 -4.79
N GLY A 147 -4.37 4.28 -4.16
CA GLY A 147 -4.32 4.05 -2.71
C GLY A 147 -4.66 5.30 -1.90
N LEU A 148 -4.15 6.47 -2.32
CA LEU A 148 -4.47 7.76 -1.71
C LEU A 148 -5.98 8.06 -1.77
N ILE A 149 -6.59 7.90 -2.94
CA ILE A 149 -8.04 8.17 -3.15
C ILE A 149 -8.88 7.21 -2.30
N VAL A 150 -8.61 5.92 -2.36
CA VAL A 150 -9.35 4.90 -1.60
C VAL A 150 -9.17 5.13 -0.10
N GLY A 151 -7.94 5.34 0.36
CA GLY A 151 -7.64 5.59 1.77
C GLY A 151 -8.31 6.87 2.29
N ALA A 152 -8.31 7.96 1.53
CA ALA A 152 -9.01 9.19 1.88
C ALA A 152 -10.53 8.97 2.01
N GLY A 153 -11.14 8.18 1.10
CA GLY A 153 -12.55 7.80 1.19
C GLY A 153 -12.89 7.07 2.50
N PHE A 154 -12.08 6.08 2.89
CA PHE A 154 -12.27 5.38 4.16
C PHE A 154 -12.00 6.27 5.37
N HIS A 155 -11.06 7.20 5.31
CA HIS A 155 -10.87 8.18 6.38
C HIS A 155 -12.09 9.09 6.56
N LEU A 156 -12.77 9.50 5.48
CA LEU A 156 -14.02 10.26 5.58
C LEU A 156 -15.10 9.48 6.34
N VAL A 157 -15.21 8.16 6.13
CA VAL A 157 -16.11 7.29 6.92
C VAL A 157 -15.76 7.36 8.41
N PHE A 158 -14.46 7.33 8.75
CA PHE A 158 -14.01 7.50 10.14
C PHE A 158 -14.43 8.84 10.75
N LEU A 159 -14.31 9.94 10.01
CA LEU A 159 -14.73 11.27 10.48
C LEU A 159 -16.24 11.34 10.77
N VAL A 160 -17.07 10.80 9.88
CA VAL A 160 -18.52 10.74 10.07
C VAL A 160 -18.88 9.92 11.31
N TYR A 161 -18.25 8.76 11.49
CA TYR A 161 -18.45 7.91 12.67
C TYR A 161 -18.08 8.65 13.95
N ARG A 162 -16.89 9.25 14.01
CA ARG A 162 -16.40 10.03 15.17
C ARG A 162 -17.36 11.18 15.54
N HIS A 163 -17.84 11.89 14.51
CA HIS A 163 -18.77 12.99 14.73
C HIS A 163 -20.10 12.54 15.35
N ARG A 164 -20.64 11.39 14.93
CA ARG A 164 -21.87 10.82 15.49
C ARG A 164 -21.71 10.43 16.96
N ILE A 165 -20.59 9.79 17.32
CA ILE A 165 -20.33 9.41 18.72
C ILE A 165 -20.24 10.64 19.63
N VAL A 166 -19.47 11.66 19.22
CA VAL A 166 -19.33 12.88 20.02
C VAL A 166 -20.68 13.55 20.24
N ARG A 167 -21.52 13.65 19.21
CA ARG A 167 -22.88 14.21 19.34
C ARG A 167 -23.79 13.40 20.25
N SER A 168 -23.65 12.08 20.29
CA SER A 168 -24.45 11.25 21.19
C SER A 168 -24.02 11.42 22.64
N ALA A 169 -22.73 11.59 22.91
CA ALA A 169 -22.19 11.79 24.25
C ALA A 169 -22.52 13.19 24.84
N THR A 170 -22.77 14.20 24.01
CA THR A 170 -23.15 15.56 24.45
C THR A 170 -24.66 15.74 24.69
N LYS A 171 -25.47 14.71 24.38
CA LYS A 171 -26.92 14.74 24.60
C LYS A 171 -27.37 14.00 25.87
N LEU A 172 -26.45 13.40 26.61
CA LEU A 172 -26.62 12.77 27.93
C LEU A 172 -26.08 13.68 29.04
#